data_82003be97d26bbb083cca0ec18befb8d
#
_entry.id   82003be97d26bbb083cca0ec18befb8d
#
_cell.length_a   1.000
_cell.length_b   1.000
_cell.length_c   1.000
_cell.angle_alpha   90.00
_cell.angle_beta   90.00
_cell.angle_gamma   90.00
#
_symmetry.space_group_name_H-M   'P 1'
#
loop_
_entity.id
_entity.type
_entity.pdbx_description
1 polymer ?
#
loop_
_entity_poly.entity_id
_entity_poly.type
_entity_poly.pdbx_seq_one_letter_code
_entity_poly.pdbx_strand_id
1 'polypeptide(L)'
;SPRWNTLFGQVVPLSANHSRKVYLGPGRDYPRAGNGKAAVGTNGWVQVFGQYDGWLLIQYHIDGNHYRIGWIEKSALPAGTKVERLKMSDFWENELYQQEIMEDCVMTDDPLGSGAAIAHLKTGRKVWSLAFLGAEWEMIVVEIDGQCYWGFVPTNCMSHG
;
A
#
# COMPACT_ATOMS: atom_id res chain seq x y z
N SER A 1 12.35 11.38 8.22
CA SER A 1 12.15 9.99 7.80
C SER A 1 10.67 9.68 7.75
N PRO A 2 10.22 9.00 6.73
CA PRO A 2 8.83 8.59 6.67
C PRO A 2 8.46 7.72 7.86
N ARG A 3 7.36 8.05 8.52
CA ARG A 3 6.91 7.30 9.70
C ARG A 3 6.61 5.85 9.39
N TRP A 4 6.19 5.59 8.19
CA TRP A 4 5.84 4.25 7.74
C TRP A 4 7.04 3.30 7.67
N ASN A 5 8.25 3.82 7.44
CA ASN A 5 9.47 3.00 7.49
C ASN A 5 9.72 2.48 8.90
N THR A 6 9.39 3.26 9.91
CA THR A 6 9.55 2.84 11.30
C THR A 6 8.40 1.98 11.79
N LEU A 7 7.21 2.14 11.20
CA LEU A 7 6.02 1.40 11.61
C LEU A 7 5.96 0.01 10.97
N PHE A 8 6.42 -0.12 9.72
CA PHE A 8 6.18 -1.33 8.93
C PHE A 8 7.42 -1.86 8.22
N GLY A 9 8.46 -1.06 8.12
CA GLY A 9 9.53 -1.30 7.15
C GLY A 9 10.46 -2.45 7.45
N GLN A 10 10.41 -3.46 6.62
CA GLN A 10 11.39 -4.53 6.55
C GLN A 10 11.85 -4.65 5.11
N VAL A 11 13.14 -4.44 4.86
CA VAL A 11 13.71 -4.56 3.51
C VAL A 11 14.20 -5.98 3.31
N VAL A 12 13.67 -6.65 2.31
CA VAL A 12 14.00 -8.04 2.02
C VAL A 12 14.27 -8.25 0.54
N PRO A 13 15.16 -9.20 0.17
CA PRO A 13 15.33 -9.59 -1.23
C PRO A 13 14.19 -10.48 -1.67
N LEU A 14 13.85 -10.39 -2.95
CA LEU A 14 12.95 -11.35 -3.57
C LEU A 14 13.70 -12.59 -4.03
N SER A 15 12.99 -13.68 -4.17
CA SER A 15 13.54 -14.89 -4.79
C SER A 15 13.99 -14.57 -6.21
N ALA A 16 15.19 -15.04 -6.57
CA ALA A 16 15.77 -14.78 -7.88
C ALA A 16 14.98 -15.42 -9.01
N ASN A 17 15.08 -14.83 -10.20
CA ASN A 17 14.55 -15.36 -11.46
C ASN A 17 13.03 -15.52 -11.53
N HIS A 18 12.30 -14.66 -10.83
CA HIS A 18 10.85 -14.62 -10.88
C HIS A 18 10.34 -13.20 -11.08
N SER A 19 9.25 -13.06 -11.79
CA SER A 19 8.47 -11.84 -11.84
C SER A 19 7.15 -12.09 -11.14
N ARG A 20 6.73 -11.19 -10.27
CA ARG A 20 5.50 -11.35 -9.50
C ARG A 20 4.52 -10.24 -9.84
N LYS A 21 3.30 -10.61 -10.13
CA LYS A 21 2.21 -9.66 -10.39
C LYS A 21 1.86 -8.91 -9.11
N VAL A 22 1.62 -7.63 -9.23
CA VAL A 22 1.24 -6.78 -8.10
C VAL A 22 -0.24 -6.46 -8.19
N TYR A 23 -0.94 -6.64 -7.07
CA TYR A 23 -2.38 -6.46 -6.97
C TYR A 23 -2.71 -5.30 -6.04
N LEU A 24 -3.93 -4.78 -6.15
CA LEU A 24 -4.43 -3.68 -5.31
C LEU A 24 -4.90 -4.15 -3.93
N GLY A 25 -4.98 -5.44 -3.70
CA GLY A 25 -5.36 -6.01 -2.42
C GLY A 25 -4.82 -7.42 -2.25
N PRO A 26 -5.02 -8.04 -1.08
CA PRO A 26 -4.46 -9.34 -0.76
C PRO A 26 -5.28 -10.49 -1.35
N GLY A 27 -5.25 -10.62 -2.66
CA GLY A 27 -5.96 -11.69 -3.36
C GLY A 27 -5.95 -11.51 -4.86
N ARG A 28 -6.09 -12.60 -5.57
CA ARG A 28 -6.15 -12.58 -7.05
C ARG A 28 -7.49 -12.05 -7.56
N ASP A 29 -8.47 -11.90 -6.70
CA ASP A 29 -9.77 -11.30 -7.04
C ASP A 29 -9.67 -9.78 -7.14
N TYR A 30 -8.62 -9.19 -6.59
CA TYR A 30 -8.36 -7.78 -6.74
C TYR A 30 -7.79 -7.46 -8.11
N PRO A 31 -8.06 -6.27 -8.65
CA PRO A 31 -7.38 -5.83 -9.87
C PRO A 31 -5.87 -5.74 -9.66
N ARG A 32 -5.12 -5.88 -10.73
CA ARG A 32 -3.69 -5.62 -10.68
C ARG A 32 -3.42 -4.14 -10.57
N ALA A 33 -2.40 -3.79 -9.80
CA ALA A 33 -1.91 -2.42 -9.69
C ALA A 33 -1.34 -1.94 -11.04
N GLY A 34 -1.01 -0.65 -11.12
CA GLY A 34 -0.37 -0.07 -12.30
C GLY A 34 -1.20 -0.20 -13.56
N ASN A 35 -2.51 0.06 -13.50
CA ASN A 35 -3.44 -0.08 -14.62
C ASN A 35 -3.44 -1.50 -15.21
N GLY A 36 -3.34 -2.50 -14.37
CA GLY A 36 -3.39 -3.90 -14.76
C GLY A 36 -2.07 -4.48 -15.25
N LYS A 37 -0.98 -3.74 -15.13
CA LYS A 37 0.32 -4.15 -15.70
C LYS A 37 1.43 -4.31 -14.67
N ALA A 38 1.21 -3.91 -13.43
CA ALA A 38 2.26 -3.89 -12.42
C ALA A 38 2.82 -5.28 -12.14
N ALA A 39 4.13 -5.35 -12.11
CA ALA A 39 4.87 -6.53 -11.70
C ALA A 39 6.17 -6.09 -11.04
N VAL A 40 6.61 -6.82 -10.03
CA VAL A 40 7.91 -6.60 -9.42
C VAL A 40 8.88 -7.64 -9.96
N GLY A 41 10.03 -7.15 -10.43
CA GLY A 41 11.04 -7.99 -11.05
C GLY A 41 11.89 -8.73 -10.05
N THR A 42 12.70 -9.61 -10.58
CA THR A 42 13.62 -10.45 -9.83
C THR A 42 14.89 -9.72 -9.46
N ASN A 43 15.65 -10.29 -8.53
CA ASN A 43 16.95 -9.77 -8.08
C ASN A 43 16.88 -8.39 -7.44
N GLY A 44 15.68 -7.93 -7.11
CA GLY A 44 15.48 -6.66 -6.44
C GLY A 44 15.22 -6.84 -4.96
N TRP A 45 15.28 -5.71 -4.27
CA TRP A 45 14.87 -5.59 -2.88
C TRP A 45 13.54 -4.87 -2.83
N VAL A 46 12.67 -5.29 -1.92
CA VAL A 46 11.42 -4.62 -1.67
C VAL A 46 11.30 -4.29 -0.20
N GLN A 47 10.58 -3.25 0.10
CA GLN A 47 10.19 -2.96 1.46
C GLN A 47 8.86 -3.65 1.72
N VAL A 48 8.83 -4.51 2.74
CA VAL A 48 7.63 -5.24 3.13
C VAL A 48 7.07 -4.60 4.38
N PHE A 49 5.81 -4.21 4.32
CA PHE A 49 5.11 -3.64 5.47
C PHE A 49 4.55 -4.73 6.39
N GLY A 50 4.19 -5.85 5.82
CA GLY A 50 3.69 -6.99 6.57
C GLY A 50 3.04 -8.04 5.69
N GLN A 51 2.67 -9.15 6.29
CA GLN A 51 1.94 -10.20 5.61
C GLN A 51 0.50 -10.29 6.12
N TYR A 52 -0.38 -10.66 5.21
CA TYR A 52 -1.77 -10.92 5.52
C TYR A 52 -2.30 -11.98 4.58
N ASP A 53 -2.82 -13.09 5.15
CA ASP A 53 -3.49 -14.16 4.40
C ASP A 53 -2.69 -14.70 3.20
N GLY A 54 -1.38 -14.89 3.41
CA GLY A 54 -0.49 -15.40 2.36
C GLY A 54 -0.04 -14.35 1.35
N TRP A 55 -0.32 -13.08 1.60
CA TRP A 55 0.06 -11.96 0.76
C TRP A 55 0.96 -10.99 1.51
N LEU A 56 1.76 -10.25 0.75
CA LEU A 56 2.67 -9.22 1.29
C LEU A 56 2.25 -7.86 0.78
N LEU A 57 2.11 -6.91 1.68
CA LEU A 57 2.00 -5.50 1.30
C LEU A 57 3.41 -4.95 1.17
N ILE A 58 3.76 -4.51 -0.03
CA ILE A 58 5.11 -4.08 -0.35
C ILE A 58 5.13 -2.66 -0.92
N GLN A 59 6.31 -2.05 -0.82
CA GLN A 59 6.68 -0.91 -1.64
C GLN A 59 7.91 -1.31 -2.46
N TYR A 60 7.92 -0.93 -3.72
CA TYR A 60 9.03 -1.19 -4.60
C TYR A 60 9.26 -0.03 -5.55
N HIS A 61 10.50 0.07 -6.00
CA HIS A 61 10.95 1.09 -6.92
C HIS A 61 10.52 0.76 -8.34
N ILE A 62 10.00 1.75 -9.06
CA ILE A 62 9.61 1.57 -10.46
C ILE A 62 10.56 2.30 -11.42
N ASP A 63 10.85 3.57 -11.19
CA ASP A 63 11.87 4.32 -11.92
C ASP A 63 12.21 5.62 -11.18
N GLY A 64 13.37 6.20 -11.47
CA GLY A 64 13.80 7.46 -10.85
C GLY A 64 13.53 7.49 -9.36
N ASN A 65 12.72 8.44 -8.91
CA ASN A 65 12.28 8.55 -7.51
C ASN A 65 10.85 8.03 -7.32
N HIS A 66 10.35 7.25 -8.26
CA HIS A 66 8.99 6.76 -8.21
C HIS A 66 8.91 5.38 -7.58
N TYR A 67 7.99 5.22 -6.65
CA TYR A 67 7.73 3.98 -5.95
C TYR A 67 6.25 3.65 -6.07
N ARG A 68 5.95 2.37 -5.94
CA ARG A 68 4.57 1.89 -5.93
C ARG A 68 4.37 0.99 -4.73
N ILE A 69 3.17 1.03 -4.15
CA ILE A 69 2.76 0.01 -3.18
C ILE A 69 1.80 -0.96 -3.85
N GLY A 70 1.74 -2.15 -3.28
CA GLY A 70 0.78 -3.15 -3.73
C GLY A 70 1.01 -4.47 -3.01
N TRP A 71 0.29 -5.47 -3.47
CA TRP A 71 0.29 -6.78 -2.86
C TRP A 71 0.86 -7.82 -3.81
N ILE A 72 1.76 -8.67 -3.28
CA ILE A 72 2.31 -9.81 -4.00
C ILE A 72 2.15 -11.07 -3.16
N GLU A 73 2.18 -12.22 -3.81
CA GLU A 73 2.12 -13.50 -3.11
C GLU A 73 3.35 -13.69 -2.22
N LYS A 74 3.14 -14.22 -1.04
CA LYS A 74 4.22 -14.48 -0.07
C LYS A 74 5.28 -15.42 -0.63
N SER A 75 4.94 -16.28 -1.57
CA SER A 75 5.88 -17.18 -2.25
C SER A 75 6.97 -16.45 -3.03
N ALA A 76 6.86 -15.13 -3.21
CA ALA A 76 7.91 -14.31 -3.82
C ALA A 76 9.17 -14.19 -2.94
N LEU A 77 9.08 -14.51 -1.66
CA LEU A 77 10.21 -14.46 -0.75
C LEU A 77 10.94 -15.81 -0.72
N PRO A 78 12.25 -15.80 -0.48
CA PRO A 78 12.98 -17.03 -0.24
C PRO A 78 12.40 -17.82 0.93
N ALA A 79 12.46 -19.15 0.86
CA ALA A 79 11.99 -20.00 1.93
C ALA A 79 12.68 -19.63 3.25
N GLY A 80 11.89 -19.58 4.32
CA GLY A 80 12.40 -19.25 5.65
C GLY A 80 12.50 -17.76 5.95
N THR A 81 12.21 -16.88 5.00
CA THR A 81 12.15 -15.44 5.26
C THR A 81 10.99 -15.15 6.21
N LYS A 82 11.30 -14.50 7.33
CA LYS A 82 10.28 -14.15 8.32
C LYS A 82 9.80 -12.72 8.07
N VAL A 83 8.48 -12.57 8.02
CA VAL A 83 7.82 -11.28 7.84
C VAL A 83 6.72 -11.16 8.90
N GLU A 84 6.67 -10.01 9.54
CA GLU A 84 5.65 -9.76 10.55
C GLU A 84 4.25 -9.74 9.94
N ARG A 85 3.29 -10.18 10.73
CA ARG A 85 1.90 -10.14 10.32
C ARG A 85 1.38 -8.70 10.37
N LEU A 86 0.71 -8.28 9.31
CA LEU A 86 0.04 -6.99 9.27
C LEU A 86 -1.24 -7.08 10.10
N LYS A 87 -1.34 -6.21 11.09
CA LYS A 87 -2.47 -6.19 12.02
C LYS A 87 -3.61 -5.35 11.46
N MET A 88 -4.38 -5.94 10.58
CA MET A 88 -5.47 -5.24 9.90
C MET A 88 -6.56 -4.79 10.84
N SER A 89 -6.92 -5.66 11.80
CA SER A 89 -7.99 -5.34 12.75
C SER A 89 -7.67 -4.13 13.63
N ASP A 90 -6.39 -3.88 13.91
CA ASP A 90 -5.99 -2.72 14.71
C ASP A 90 -6.34 -1.40 14.01
N PHE A 91 -6.46 -1.43 12.69
CA PHE A 91 -6.81 -0.23 11.92
C PHE A 91 -8.32 -0.11 11.71
N TRP A 92 -8.98 -1.22 11.37
CA TRP A 92 -10.41 -1.21 11.09
C TRP A 92 -11.29 -0.90 12.27
N GLU A 93 -10.91 -1.42 13.44
CA GLU A 93 -11.70 -1.31 14.65
C GLU A 93 -11.30 -0.11 15.51
N ASN A 94 -10.20 0.52 15.18
CA ASN A 94 -9.67 1.62 15.99
C ASN A 94 -10.03 2.96 15.38
N GLU A 95 -11.01 3.63 15.98
CA GLU A 95 -11.49 4.94 15.52
C GLU A 95 -10.39 6.02 15.57
N LEU A 96 -9.31 5.83 16.33
CA LEU A 96 -8.21 6.78 16.42
C LEU A 96 -7.48 6.94 15.07
N TYR A 97 -7.51 5.92 14.24
CA TYR A 97 -6.87 5.98 12.91
C TYR A 97 -7.86 6.37 11.81
N GLN A 98 -9.14 6.52 12.17
CA GLN A 98 -10.14 6.91 11.20
C GLN A 98 -10.04 8.41 10.89
N GLN A 99 -10.05 8.71 9.61
CA GLN A 99 -10.03 10.06 9.08
C GLN A 99 -11.16 10.21 8.09
N GLU A 100 -11.42 11.43 7.69
CA GLU A 100 -12.43 11.73 6.70
C GLU A 100 -11.80 12.51 5.55
N ILE A 101 -12.21 12.19 4.33
CA ILE A 101 -11.80 12.95 3.15
C ILE A 101 -12.55 14.28 3.20
N MET A 102 -11.80 15.38 3.24
CA MET A 102 -12.34 16.74 3.34
C MET A 102 -12.43 17.43 1.99
N GLU A 103 -11.70 16.95 1.02
CA GLU A 103 -11.68 17.49 -0.32
C GLU A 103 -11.57 16.31 -1.31
N ASP A 104 -12.36 16.33 -2.36
CA ASP A 104 -12.33 15.27 -3.38
C ASP A 104 -10.90 15.07 -3.88
N CYS A 105 -10.45 13.81 -3.91
CA CYS A 105 -9.10 13.48 -4.31
C CYS A 105 -9.01 12.11 -4.98
N VAL A 106 -7.86 11.85 -5.56
CA VAL A 106 -7.57 10.56 -6.18
C VAL A 106 -6.58 9.80 -5.30
N MET A 107 -6.94 8.58 -4.97
CA MET A 107 -6.02 7.67 -4.30
C MET A 107 -5.20 6.92 -5.36
N THR A 108 -3.89 6.95 -5.23
CA THR A 108 -2.97 6.32 -6.18
C THR A 108 -2.14 5.24 -5.52
N ASP A 109 -1.52 4.39 -6.33
CA ASP A 109 -0.60 3.36 -5.86
C ASP A 109 0.84 3.86 -5.70
N ASP A 110 1.07 5.12 -5.97
CA ASP A 110 2.38 5.78 -5.95
C ASP A 110 2.36 6.88 -4.88
N PRO A 111 3.32 6.89 -3.95
CA PRO A 111 3.37 7.91 -2.91
C PRO A 111 3.63 9.34 -3.44
N LEU A 112 4.04 9.48 -4.69
CA LEU A 112 4.18 10.79 -5.31
C LEU A 112 2.92 11.23 -6.07
N GLY A 113 1.90 10.37 -6.10
CA GLY A 113 0.65 10.71 -6.76
C GLY A 113 0.68 10.70 -8.28
N SER A 114 1.78 10.21 -8.87
CA SER A 114 1.93 10.12 -10.32
C SER A 114 1.58 8.76 -10.89
N GLY A 115 1.25 7.81 -10.02
CA GLY A 115 0.93 6.45 -10.40
C GLY A 115 -0.51 6.26 -10.86
N ALA A 116 -0.90 5.00 -10.96
CA ALA A 116 -2.24 4.64 -11.37
C ALA A 116 -3.27 5.02 -10.31
N ALA A 117 -4.40 5.55 -10.76
CA ALA A 117 -5.52 5.81 -9.87
C ALA A 117 -6.12 4.49 -9.39
N ILE A 118 -6.28 4.37 -8.07
CA ILE A 118 -6.98 3.24 -7.46
C ILE A 118 -8.45 3.59 -7.30
N ALA A 119 -8.73 4.78 -6.79
CA ALA A 119 -10.10 5.22 -6.52
C ALA A 119 -10.18 6.74 -6.52
N HIS A 120 -11.37 7.25 -6.84
CA HIS A 120 -11.73 8.65 -6.66
C HIS A 120 -12.51 8.74 -5.36
N LEU A 121 -11.96 9.46 -4.39
CA LEU A 121 -12.55 9.59 -3.06
C LEU A 121 -13.25 10.93 -2.94
N LYS A 122 -14.50 10.88 -2.50
CA LYS A 122 -15.33 12.06 -2.33
C LYS A 122 -15.28 12.57 -0.90
N THR A 123 -15.51 13.85 -0.73
CA THR A 123 -15.68 14.48 0.57
C THR A 123 -16.65 13.69 1.43
N GLY A 124 -16.28 13.42 2.67
CA GLY A 124 -17.11 12.67 3.62
C GLY A 124 -16.78 11.18 3.68
N ARG A 125 -15.97 10.68 2.75
CA ARG A 125 -15.55 9.26 2.77
C ARG A 125 -14.65 9.00 3.98
N LYS A 126 -14.98 7.97 4.74
CA LYS A 126 -14.14 7.55 5.86
C LYS A 126 -13.04 6.62 5.37
N VAL A 127 -11.85 6.87 5.87
CA VAL A 127 -10.65 6.10 5.53
C VAL A 127 -9.84 5.90 6.81
N TRP A 128 -8.86 5.01 6.77
CA TRP A 128 -7.96 4.79 7.90
C TRP A 128 -6.56 5.20 7.49
N SER A 129 -5.97 6.09 8.29
CA SER A 129 -4.60 6.56 8.06
C SER A 129 -3.62 5.56 8.65
N LEU A 130 -2.70 5.08 7.84
CA LEU A 130 -1.69 4.11 8.28
C LEU A 130 -0.36 4.78 8.56
N ALA A 131 0.05 5.73 7.73
CA ALA A 131 1.36 6.33 7.83
C ALA A 131 1.45 7.60 6.99
N PHE A 132 2.45 8.41 7.28
CA PHE A 132 2.78 9.60 6.48
C PHE A 132 4.06 9.35 5.70
N LEU A 133 4.09 9.87 4.47
CA LEU A 133 5.30 9.97 3.69
C LEU A 133 5.62 11.45 3.51
N GLY A 134 6.57 11.94 4.29
CA GLY A 134 6.80 13.37 4.40
C GLY A 134 5.59 14.09 4.96
N ALA A 135 5.43 15.36 4.62
CA ALA A 135 4.30 16.17 5.04
C ALA A 135 3.16 16.18 4.02
N GLU A 136 3.40 15.67 2.81
CA GLU A 136 2.51 15.86 1.67
C GLU A 136 1.62 14.67 1.36
N TRP A 137 2.06 13.46 1.73
CA TRP A 137 1.36 12.24 1.35
C TRP A 137 1.04 11.38 2.55
N GLU A 138 -0.07 10.68 2.45
CA GLU A 138 -0.56 9.80 3.51
C GLU A 138 -0.98 8.47 2.92
N MET A 139 -0.49 7.39 3.51
CA MET A 139 -0.91 6.05 3.15
C MET A 139 -2.18 5.74 3.89
N ILE A 140 -3.21 5.36 3.17
CA ILE A 140 -4.53 5.08 3.71
C ILE A 140 -5.06 3.73 3.26
N VAL A 141 -6.07 3.29 3.99
CA VAL A 141 -6.91 2.17 3.61
C VAL A 141 -8.34 2.67 3.48
N VAL A 142 -9.02 2.23 2.46
CA VAL A 142 -10.43 2.54 2.24
C VAL A 142 -11.18 1.27 1.86
N GLU A 143 -12.41 1.13 2.37
CA GLU A 143 -13.30 0.04 1.98
C GLU A 143 -14.20 0.52 0.86
N ILE A 144 -14.21 -0.22 -0.25
CA ILE A 144 -15.04 0.06 -1.42
C ILE A 144 -15.74 -1.23 -1.80
N ASP A 145 -17.06 -1.22 -1.79
CA ASP A 145 -17.88 -2.38 -2.14
C ASP A 145 -17.49 -3.65 -1.36
N GLY A 146 -17.19 -3.48 -0.06
CA GLY A 146 -16.87 -4.60 0.80
C GLY A 146 -15.42 -5.07 0.71
N GLN A 147 -14.59 -4.43 -0.10
CA GLN A 147 -13.17 -4.76 -0.24
C GLN A 147 -12.29 -3.60 0.18
N CYS A 148 -11.15 -3.90 0.77
CA CYS A 148 -10.20 -2.92 1.25
C CYS A 148 -9.13 -2.66 0.21
N TYR A 149 -8.82 -1.38 0.01
CA TYR A 149 -7.78 -0.93 -0.91
C TYR A 149 -6.79 -0.04 -0.17
N TRP A 150 -5.52 -0.19 -0.51
CA TRP A 150 -4.39 0.55 0.08
C TRP A 150 -3.79 1.47 -0.96
N GLY A 151 -3.49 2.68 -0.56
CA GLY A 151 -2.89 3.64 -1.47
C GLY A 151 -2.54 4.94 -0.79
N PHE A 152 -2.20 5.93 -1.59
CA PHE A 152 -1.79 7.24 -1.12
C PHE A 152 -2.75 8.33 -1.56
N VAL A 153 -2.96 9.29 -0.67
CA VAL A 153 -3.71 10.52 -0.95
C VAL A 153 -2.88 11.71 -0.49
N PRO A 154 -3.12 12.89 -1.06
CA PRO A 154 -2.51 14.10 -0.52
C PRO A 154 -2.98 14.34 0.92
N THR A 155 -2.04 14.68 1.79
CA THR A 155 -2.36 14.95 3.20
C THR A 155 -3.37 16.09 3.36
N ASN A 156 -3.31 17.10 2.48
CA ASN A 156 -4.23 18.24 2.57
C ASN A 156 -5.69 17.91 2.24
N CYS A 157 -5.96 16.71 1.73
CA CYS A 157 -7.33 16.24 1.49
C CYS A 157 -7.95 15.58 2.72
N MET A 158 -7.19 15.43 3.80
CA MET A 158 -7.59 14.68 4.98
C MET A 158 -8.01 15.61 6.11
N SER A 159 -8.87 15.08 6.99
CA SER A 159 -9.26 15.78 8.20
C SER A 159 -8.20 15.59 9.28
N HIS A 160 -7.28 16.53 9.39
CA HIS A 160 -6.33 16.54 10.48
C HIS A 160 -6.79 17.53 11.54
N GLY A 161 -7.14 16.96 12.64
CA GLY A 161 -7.49 17.77 13.79
C GLY A 161 -6.27 18.37 14.46
#